data_6e17a8df47e697c1e8f42e6eb2c555d4
#
_entry.id   6e17a8df47e697c1e8f42e6eb2c555d4
#
_cell.length_a   1.000
_cell.length_b   1.000
_cell.length_c   1.000
_cell.angle_alpha   90.00
_cell.angle_beta   90.00
_cell.angle_gamma   90.00
#
_symmetry.space_group_name_H-M   'P 1'
#
loop_
_entity.id
_entity.type
_entity.pdbx_description
1 polymer ?
#
loop_
_entity_poly.entity_id
_entity_poly.type
_entity_poly.pdbx_seq_one_letter_code
_entity_poly.pdbx_strand_id
1 'polypeptide(L)'
;MNFNERLRYLIDCEEIKIKDLAPKLCLSASTLSNYAQGIREPDYDTLRRIADYFGVSIDYLLGHKTLAEDDERQLLARYRSFTPSQKRLLLDQAELITRYKVKVND
;
A
#
# COMPACT_ATOMS: atom_id res chain seq x y z
N MET A 1 -5.78 7.41 9.39
CA MET A 1 -6.53 7.18 8.13
C MET A 1 -7.57 6.10 8.34
N ASN A 2 -8.74 6.30 7.75
CA ASN A 2 -9.75 5.25 7.71
C ASN A 2 -9.54 4.38 6.46
N PHE A 3 -10.41 3.41 6.25
CA PHE A 3 -10.27 2.47 5.14
C PHE A 3 -10.25 3.15 3.77
N ASN A 4 -11.19 4.05 3.50
CA ASN A 4 -11.26 4.67 2.18
C ASN A 4 -10.06 5.57 1.89
N GLU A 5 -9.56 6.26 2.88
CA GLU A 5 -8.35 7.07 2.73
C GLU A 5 -7.13 6.18 2.49
N ARG A 6 -7.04 5.07 3.22
CA ARG A 6 -5.94 4.13 3.07
C ARG A 6 -5.97 3.48 1.68
N LEU A 7 -7.15 3.10 1.22
CA LEU A 7 -7.32 2.52 -0.10
C LEU A 7 -6.87 3.49 -1.19
N ARG A 8 -7.28 4.75 -1.11
CA ARG A 8 -6.82 5.77 -2.06
C ARG A 8 -5.32 5.94 -2.02
N TYR A 9 -4.75 5.94 -0.83
CA TYR A 9 -3.30 6.04 -0.67
C TYR A 9 -2.58 4.90 -1.38
N LEU A 10 -3.05 3.67 -1.19
CA LEU A 10 -2.44 2.50 -1.82
C LEU A 10 -2.59 2.52 -3.34
N ILE A 11 -3.74 2.94 -3.85
CA ILE A 11 -3.97 3.09 -5.28
C ILE A 11 -2.99 4.10 -5.86
N ASP A 12 -2.81 5.23 -5.19
CA ASP A 12 -1.86 6.25 -5.62
C ASP A 12 -0.43 5.74 -5.60
N CYS A 13 -0.07 4.95 -4.58
CA CYS A 13 1.27 4.36 -4.48
C CYS A 13 1.57 3.41 -5.63
N GLU A 14 0.57 2.65 -6.06
CA GLU A 14 0.72 1.73 -7.18
C GLU A 14 0.63 2.44 -8.53
N GLU A 15 0.19 3.70 -8.54
CA GLU A 15 -0.02 4.47 -9.76
C GLU A 15 -0.95 3.76 -10.74
N ILE A 16 -1.93 3.03 -10.23
CA ILE A 16 -2.90 2.29 -11.02
C ILE A 16 -4.24 3.02 -11.01
N LYS A 17 -4.94 2.96 -12.14
CA LYS A 17 -6.27 3.55 -12.22
C LYS A 17 -7.32 2.59 -11.67
N ILE A 18 -8.38 3.16 -11.09
CA ILE A 18 -9.48 2.35 -10.53
C ILE A 18 -10.04 1.39 -11.56
N LYS A 19 -10.23 1.83 -12.80
CA LYS A 19 -10.77 0.98 -13.87
C LYS A 19 -9.87 -0.21 -14.19
N ASP A 20 -8.56 -0.06 -13.98
CA ASP A 20 -7.59 -1.12 -14.24
C ASP A 20 -7.42 -2.05 -13.04
N LEU A 21 -7.58 -1.52 -11.83
CA LEU A 21 -7.48 -2.28 -10.60
C LEU A 21 -8.72 -3.14 -10.34
N ALA A 22 -9.91 -2.61 -10.64
CA ALA A 22 -11.16 -3.27 -10.32
C ALA A 22 -11.25 -4.72 -10.84
N PRO A 23 -10.90 -5.01 -12.11
CA PRO A 23 -10.92 -6.40 -12.60
C PRO A 23 -9.97 -7.31 -11.84
N LYS A 24 -8.82 -6.78 -11.38
CA LYS A 24 -7.85 -7.56 -10.62
C LYS A 24 -8.38 -7.97 -9.25
N LEU A 25 -9.35 -7.21 -8.74
CA LEU A 25 -10.00 -7.48 -7.46
C LEU A 25 -11.36 -8.16 -7.65
N CYS A 26 -11.70 -8.52 -8.87
CA CYS A 26 -13.01 -9.11 -9.21
C CYS A 26 -14.17 -8.16 -8.82
N LEU A 27 -13.96 -6.87 -9.04
CA LEU A 27 -14.95 -5.83 -8.73
C LEU A 27 -15.26 -5.02 -9.99
N SER A 28 -16.42 -4.35 -10.00
CA SER A 28 -16.68 -3.33 -11.00
C SER A 28 -15.94 -2.05 -10.62
N ALA A 29 -15.64 -1.22 -11.62
CA ALA A 29 -15.00 0.07 -11.37
C ALA A 29 -15.88 0.94 -10.48
N SER A 30 -17.19 0.89 -10.67
CA SER A 30 -18.15 1.63 -9.84
C SER A 30 -18.07 1.21 -8.37
N THR A 31 -18.04 -0.08 -8.11
CA THR A 31 -17.96 -0.62 -6.74
C THR A 31 -16.65 -0.18 -6.08
N LEU A 32 -15.53 -0.33 -6.78
CA LEU A 32 -14.23 0.07 -6.24
C LEU A 32 -14.17 1.57 -5.98
N SER A 33 -14.72 2.37 -6.89
CA SER A 33 -14.80 3.82 -6.71
C SER A 33 -15.61 4.18 -5.47
N ASN A 34 -16.73 3.50 -5.22
CA ASN A 34 -17.55 3.74 -4.05
C ASN A 34 -16.80 3.41 -2.76
N TYR A 35 -15.99 2.37 -2.76
CA TYR A 35 -15.13 2.05 -1.61
C TYR A 35 -14.09 3.16 -1.38
N ALA A 36 -13.46 3.61 -2.45
CA ALA A 36 -12.44 4.67 -2.35
C ALA A 36 -13.01 6.00 -1.88
N GLN A 37 -14.27 6.26 -2.20
CA GLN A 37 -14.94 7.50 -1.77
C GLN A 37 -15.60 7.40 -0.40
N GLY A 38 -15.63 6.20 0.19
CA GLY A 38 -16.26 6.01 1.49
C GLY A 38 -17.77 5.90 1.44
N ILE A 39 -18.35 5.75 0.26
CA ILE A 39 -19.81 5.63 0.07
C ILE A 39 -20.29 4.25 0.50
N ARG A 40 -19.48 3.22 0.29
CA ARG A 40 -19.78 1.85 0.66
C ARG A 40 -18.58 1.22 1.35
N GLU A 41 -18.86 0.22 2.18
CA GLU A 41 -17.82 -0.57 2.83
C GLU A 41 -17.80 -1.97 2.22
N PRO A 42 -16.61 -2.55 1.99
CA PRO A 42 -16.52 -3.90 1.48
C PRO A 42 -16.87 -4.93 2.54
N ASP A 43 -17.33 -6.10 2.08
CA ASP A 43 -17.46 -7.24 2.97
C ASP A 43 -16.08 -7.81 3.30
N TYR A 44 -16.06 -8.82 4.18
CA TYR A 44 -14.81 -9.40 4.64
C TYR A 44 -13.99 -10.03 3.50
N ASP A 45 -14.63 -10.75 2.61
CA ASP A 45 -13.95 -11.41 1.50
C ASP A 45 -13.32 -10.41 0.55
N THR A 46 -14.03 -9.33 0.25
CA THR A 46 -13.53 -8.26 -0.61
C THR A 46 -12.37 -7.55 0.07
N LEU A 47 -12.51 -7.27 1.36
CA LEU A 47 -11.47 -6.63 2.14
C LEU A 47 -10.19 -7.45 2.13
N ARG A 48 -10.31 -8.79 2.27
CA ARG A 48 -9.16 -9.68 2.22
C ARG A 48 -8.51 -9.68 0.84
N ARG A 49 -9.30 -9.68 -0.24
CA ARG A 49 -8.75 -9.61 -1.59
C ARG A 49 -7.96 -8.33 -1.83
N ILE A 50 -8.47 -7.20 -1.32
CA ILE A 50 -7.77 -5.92 -1.42
C ILE A 50 -6.45 -5.98 -0.64
N ALA A 51 -6.49 -6.50 0.59
CA ALA A 51 -5.30 -6.64 1.41
C ALA A 51 -4.25 -7.51 0.73
N ASP A 52 -4.67 -8.65 0.19
CA ASP A 52 -3.77 -9.58 -0.50
C ASP A 52 -3.14 -8.94 -1.73
N TYR A 53 -3.93 -8.21 -2.51
CA TYR A 53 -3.42 -7.54 -3.70
C TYR A 53 -2.30 -6.55 -3.36
N PHE A 54 -2.51 -5.74 -2.33
CA PHE A 54 -1.52 -4.73 -1.94
C PHE A 54 -0.43 -5.28 -1.02
N GLY A 55 -0.53 -6.54 -0.59
CA GLY A 55 0.46 -7.13 0.30
C GLY A 55 0.46 -6.51 1.69
N VAL A 56 -0.71 -6.11 2.17
CA VAL A 56 -0.86 -5.50 3.49
C VAL A 56 -1.83 -6.31 4.34
N SER A 57 -1.84 -6.05 5.64
CA SER A 57 -2.79 -6.70 6.54
C SER A 57 -4.15 -6.01 6.49
N ILE A 58 -5.19 -6.72 6.91
CA ILE A 58 -6.52 -6.14 7.05
C ILE A 58 -6.51 -5.04 8.10
N ASP A 59 -5.77 -5.23 9.20
CA ASP A 59 -5.62 -4.21 10.24
C ASP A 59 -5.06 -2.92 9.66
N TYR A 60 -4.07 -3.02 8.81
CA TYR A 60 -3.51 -1.86 8.12
C TYR A 60 -4.57 -1.15 7.29
N LEU A 61 -5.35 -1.91 6.52
CA LEU A 61 -6.42 -1.34 5.69
C LEU A 61 -7.47 -0.62 6.53
N LEU A 62 -7.78 -1.16 7.70
CA LEU A 62 -8.79 -0.58 8.58
C LEU A 62 -8.30 0.68 9.32
N GLY A 63 -7.06 1.06 9.08
CA GLY A 63 -6.54 2.31 9.59
C GLY A 63 -5.90 2.24 10.97
N HIS A 64 -5.55 1.05 11.43
CA HIS A 64 -4.74 0.94 12.64
C HIS A 64 -3.36 1.52 12.38
N LYS A 65 -2.99 2.54 13.11
CA LYS A 65 -1.70 3.19 12.95
C LYS A 65 -0.61 2.28 13.46
N THR A 66 0.42 2.11 12.62
CA THR A 66 1.66 1.46 13.04
C THR A 66 2.72 2.53 13.28
N LEU A 67 3.72 2.20 14.09
CA LEU A 67 4.83 3.12 14.35
C LEU A 67 5.62 3.48 13.08
N ALA A 68 5.58 2.61 12.09
CA ALA A 68 6.34 2.79 10.86
C ALA A 68 5.56 3.50 9.74
N GLU A 69 4.32 3.90 9.98
CA GLU A 69 3.47 4.45 8.91
C GLU A 69 4.06 5.71 8.26
N ASP A 70 4.57 6.62 9.08
CA ASP A 70 5.14 7.86 8.57
C ASP A 70 6.45 7.60 7.81
N ASP A 71 7.25 6.66 8.29
CA ASP A 71 8.51 6.27 7.64
C ASP A 71 8.24 5.65 6.28
N GLU A 72 7.24 4.78 6.19
CA GLU A 72 6.83 4.17 4.93
C GLU A 72 6.41 5.24 3.93
N ARG A 73 5.61 6.20 4.37
CA ARG A 73 5.14 7.28 3.51
C ARG A 73 6.28 8.12 2.98
N GLN A 74 7.22 8.46 3.84
CA GLN A 74 8.40 9.23 3.46
C GLN A 74 9.26 8.46 2.46
N LEU A 75 9.46 7.17 2.71
CA LEU A 75 10.25 6.33 1.82
C LEU A 75 9.63 6.23 0.43
N LEU A 76 8.32 6.00 0.37
CA LEU A 76 7.62 5.90 -0.91
C LEU A 76 7.66 7.21 -1.69
N ALA A 77 7.49 8.34 -1.01
CA ALA A 77 7.55 9.64 -1.66
C ALA A 77 8.92 9.88 -2.28
N ARG A 78 10.00 9.52 -1.56
CA ARG A 78 11.35 9.65 -2.08
C ARG A 78 11.61 8.71 -3.24
N TYR A 79 11.15 7.46 -3.11
CA TYR A 79 11.34 6.45 -4.15
C TYR A 79 10.74 6.93 -5.48
N ARG A 80 9.55 7.50 -5.44
CA ARG A 80 8.88 8.00 -6.64
C ARG A 80 9.64 9.11 -7.34
N SER A 81 10.38 9.91 -6.59
CA SER A 81 11.16 11.02 -7.14
C SER A 81 12.51 10.57 -7.69
N PHE A 82 12.91 9.33 -7.44
CA PHE A 82 14.23 8.84 -7.83
C PHE A 82 14.31 8.51 -9.32
N THR A 83 15.51 8.69 -9.88
CA THR A 83 15.84 8.18 -11.22
C THR A 83 15.89 6.66 -11.17
N PRO A 84 15.82 5.97 -12.35
CA PRO A 84 15.96 4.52 -12.37
C PRO A 84 17.24 4.01 -11.69
N SER A 85 18.35 4.73 -11.85
CA SER A 85 19.61 4.35 -11.19
C SER A 85 19.54 4.47 -9.69
N GLN A 86 18.89 5.54 -9.20
CA GLN A 86 18.70 5.75 -7.76
C GLN A 86 17.75 4.69 -7.17
N LYS A 87 16.71 4.31 -7.89
CA LYS A 87 15.79 3.27 -7.46
C LYS A 87 16.52 1.94 -7.31
N ARG A 88 17.39 1.62 -8.27
CA ARG A 88 18.19 0.39 -8.20
C ARG A 88 19.14 0.42 -7.00
N LEU A 89 19.78 1.54 -6.77
CA LEU A 89 20.66 1.69 -5.62
C LEU A 89 19.91 1.49 -4.30
N LEU A 90 18.72 2.06 -4.19
CA LEU A 90 17.89 1.88 -3.00
C LEU A 90 17.57 0.40 -2.77
N LEU A 91 17.18 -0.32 -3.82
CA LEU A 91 16.86 -1.74 -3.71
C LEU A 91 18.09 -2.56 -3.30
N ASP A 92 19.27 -2.23 -3.84
CA ASP A 92 20.51 -2.89 -3.46
C ASP A 92 20.84 -2.64 -1.99
N GLN A 93 20.67 -1.42 -1.51
CA GLN A 93 20.88 -1.08 -0.11
C GLN A 93 19.87 -1.77 0.80
N ALA A 94 18.61 -1.87 0.36
CA ALA A 94 17.58 -2.56 1.12
C ALA A 94 17.94 -4.03 1.30
N GLU A 95 18.45 -4.68 0.26
CA GLU A 95 18.91 -6.07 0.35
C GLU A 95 20.07 -6.20 1.34
N LEU A 96 21.03 -5.28 1.29
CA LEU A 96 22.16 -5.27 2.21
C LEU A 96 21.69 -5.13 3.66
N ILE A 97 20.73 -4.25 3.89
CA ILE A 97 20.15 -4.05 5.23
C ILE A 97 19.48 -5.33 5.71
N THR A 98 18.81 -6.06 4.83
CA THR A 98 18.17 -7.34 5.18
C THR A 98 19.20 -8.35 5.66
N ARG A 99 20.40 -8.35 5.09
CA ARG A 99 21.48 -9.23 5.50
C ARG A 99 22.19 -8.78 6.76
N TYR A 100 22.03 -7.50 7.12
CA TYR A 100 22.74 -6.93 8.26
C TYR A 100 22.09 -7.38 9.56
N LYS A 101 22.80 -8.21 10.30
CA LYS A 101 22.32 -8.70 11.57
C LYS A 101 22.87 -7.80 12.67
N VAL A 102 22.04 -6.88 13.09
CA VAL A 102 22.37 -6.02 14.23
C VAL A 102 21.85 -6.68 15.47
N LYS A 103 22.69 -6.75 16.49
CA LYS A 103 22.19 -7.01 17.82
C LYS A 103 21.47 -5.79 18.28
N VAL A 104 20.18 -5.79 18.08
CA VAL A 104 19.39 -4.65 18.46
C VAL A 104 18.56 -5.04 19.66
N ASN A 105 18.54 -4.15 20.61
CA ASN A 105 17.65 -4.28 21.77
C ASN A 105 16.33 -3.61 21.49
N ASP A 106 15.80 -3.85 20.32
CA ASP A 106 14.52 -3.24 19.96
C ASP A 106 13.39 -4.17 20.28
#